data_256a3d85869b72bf32bd3486df52cfcd
#
_entry.id   256a3d85869b72bf32bd3486df52cfcd
#
_cell.length_a   1.000
_cell.length_b   1.000
_cell.length_c   1.000
_cell.angle_alpha   90.00
_cell.angle_beta   90.00
_cell.angle_gamma   90.00
#
_symmetry.space_group_name_H-M   'P 1'
#
loop_
_entity.id
_entity.type
_entity.pdbx_description
1 polymer ?
#
loop_
_entity_poly.entity_id
_entity_poly.type
_entity_poly.pdbx_seq_one_letter_code
_entity_poly.pdbx_strand_id
1 'polypeptide(L)'
;MNCFLHGAVGHHKDWANFINSIPDKNGFAPNLYKYVNYDLKRSARIINSQNPDAQTLIGYSMGGRIALHCLLEDNSNWKRAVIISAHTGLVSEKEQQIRIKKDNDWASNAINKWDTFISKWEKQSIFKNSHLIERNYSLYHQRANIALSFQNWSLGHQKFLEPYLDKIRIPILWIVGELDLKFLEIAGRACKILPNCDLIKFKSTGHRVPWDNPSLTAKAINSFIK
;
A
#
# COMPACT_ATOMS: atom_id res chain seq x y z
N MET A 1 -2.20 9.01 16.88
CA MET A 1 -2.09 9.61 15.53
C MET A 1 -2.05 8.49 14.48
N ASN A 2 -2.61 8.72 13.28
CA ASN A 2 -2.73 7.73 12.21
C ASN A 2 -1.76 8.06 11.07
N CYS A 3 -0.97 7.08 10.60
CA CYS A 3 0.02 7.22 9.53
C CYS A 3 -0.48 6.53 8.26
N PHE A 4 -0.57 7.27 7.14
CA PHE A 4 -1.11 6.80 5.87
C PHE A 4 -0.02 6.62 4.81
N LEU A 5 0.14 5.40 4.30
CA LEU A 5 1.13 5.05 3.29
C LEU A 5 0.46 4.90 1.91
N HIS A 6 0.91 5.68 0.93
CA HIS A 6 0.32 5.70 -0.42
C HIS A 6 0.73 4.50 -1.30
N GLY A 7 -0.06 4.25 -2.35
CA GLY A 7 0.21 3.21 -3.34
C GLY A 7 1.32 3.58 -4.35
N ALA A 8 1.64 2.63 -5.24
CA ALA A 8 2.55 2.89 -6.35
C ALA A 8 1.97 3.96 -7.30
N VAL A 9 2.84 4.77 -7.90
CA VAL A 9 2.44 5.94 -8.72
C VAL A 9 1.44 6.82 -7.97
N GLY A 10 1.59 6.88 -6.64
CA GLY A 10 0.79 7.67 -5.71
C GLY A 10 1.59 8.80 -5.09
N HIS A 11 0.95 9.55 -4.23
CA HIS A 11 1.56 10.64 -3.48
C HIS A 11 0.94 10.75 -2.08
N HIS A 12 1.66 11.29 -1.12
CA HIS A 12 1.12 11.50 0.23
C HIS A 12 -0.12 12.42 0.22
N LYS A 13 -0.21 13.37 -0.71
CA LYS A 13 -1.38 14.25 -0.88
C LYS A 13 -2.65 13.52 -1.33
N ASP A 14 -2.55 12.31 -1.90
CA ASP A 14 -3.74 11.51 -2.26
C ASP A 14 -4.62 11.20 -1.04
N TRP A 15 -4.03 11.22 0.17
CA TRP A 15 -4.73 11.00 1.42
C TRP A 15 -5.36 12.24 2.06
N ALA A 16 -5.11 13.45 1.54
CA ALA A 16 -5.51 14.70 2.20
C ALA A 16 -7.03 14.77 2.49
N ASN A 17 -7.86 14.52 1.48
CA ASN A 17 -9.31 14.53 1.63
C ASN A 17 -9.78 13.44 2.61
N PHE A 18 -9.14 12.27 2.56
CA PHE A 18 -9.46 11.15 3.43
C PHE A 18 -9.11 11.45 4.89
N ILE A 19 -7.91 12.00 5.15
CA ILE A 19 -7.48 12.41 6.50
C ILE A 19 -8.44 13.46 7.08
N ASN A 20 -8.90 14.41 6.25
CA ASN A 20 -9.88 15.42 6.67
C ASN A 20 -11.26 14.83 7.02
N SER A 21 -11.58 13.63 6.53
CA SER A 21 -12.85 12.93 6.82
C SER A 21 -12.81 12.07 8.09
N ILE A 22 -11.63 11.89 8.69
CA ILE A 22 -11.48 11.13 9.95
C ILE A 22 -11.82 12.04 11.13
N PRO A 23 -12.57 11.54 12.15
CA PRO A 23 -12.76 12.26 13.39
C PRO A 23 -11.42 12.72 13.97
N ASP A 24 -11.40 13.92 14.53
CA ASP A 24 -10.23 14.58 15.12
C ASP A 24 -9.13 14.98 14.13
N LYS A 25 -9.28 14.68 12.81
CA LYS A 25 -8.28 14.96 11.77
C LYS A 25 -6.86 14.51 12.16
N ASN A 26 -6.77 13.48 13.00
CA ASN A 26 -5.53 13.03 13.64
C ASN A 26 -4.79 12.05 12.74
N GLY A 27 -4.35 12.54 11.58
CA GLY A 27 -3.64 11.72 10.60
C GLY A 27 -2.61 12.53 9.82
N PHE A 28 -1.60 11.82 9.33
CA PHE A 28 -0.60 12.36 8.42
C PHE A 28 -0.20 11.29 7.39
N ALA A 29 0.32 11.73 6.26
CA ALA A 29 0.85 10.85 5.23
C ALA A 29 2.30 11.26 4.91
N PRO A 30 3.30 10.42 5.20
CA PRO A 30 4.67 10.68 4.81
C PRO A 30 4.85 10.57 3.30
N ASN A 31 5.74 11.38 2.73
CA ASN A 31 6.18 11.16 1.36
C ASN A 31 7.10 9.95 1.32
N LEU A 32 6.58 8.79 0.89
CA LEU A 32 7.32 7.53 0.85
C LEU A 32 8.56 7.61 -0.05
N TYR A 33 8.57 8.47 -1.05
CA TYR A 33 9.71 8.63 -1.95
C TYR A 33 10.98 9.18 -1.27
N LYS A 34 10.89 9.69 -0.05
CA LYS A 34 12.08 10.01 0.77
C LYS A 34 12.90 8.77 1.15
N TYR A 35 12.27 7.59 1.13
CA TYR A 35 12.89 6.33 1.54
C TYR A 35 13.28 5.43 0.36
N VAL A 36 13.00 5.85 -0.87
CA VAL A 36 13.07 5.01 -2.07
C VAL A 36 14.49 4.55 -2.43
N ASN A 37 15.52 5.19 -1.88
CA ASN A 37 16.92 4.77 -2.06
C ASN A 37 17.29 3.52 -1.24
N TYR A 38 16.39 3.03 -0.39
CA TYR A 38 16.59 1.85 0.43
C TYR A 38 15.64 0.73 -0.02
N ASP A 39 15.98 -0.52 0.32
CA ASP A 39 15.06 -1.65 0.17
C ASP A 39 13.83 -1.53 1.10
N LEU A 40 12.85 -2.41 0.92
CA LEU A 40 11.61 -2.40 1.72
C LEU A 40 11.86 -2.53 3.21
N LYS A 41 12.80 -3.40 3.61
CA LYS A 41 13.09 -3.67 5.01
C LYS A 41 13.71 -2.45 5.69
N ARG A 42 14.72 -1.84 5.07
CA ARG A 42 15.36 -0.63 5.61
C ARG A 42 14.41 0.55 5.62
N SER A 43 13.61 0.70 4.57
CA SER A 43 12.56 1.73 4.50
C SER A 43 11.55 1.59 5.65
N ALA A 44 11.11 0.37 5.94
CA ALA A 44 10.20 0.06 7.04
C ALA A 44 10.80 0.45 8.41
N ARG A 45 12.06 0.10 8.67
CA ARG A 45 12.76 0.49 9.91
C ARG A 45 12.85 2.00 10.10
N ILE A 46 13.14 2.73 9.02
CA ILE A 46 13.22 4.20 9.06
C ILE A 46 11.82 4.79 9.34
N ILE A 47 10.79 4.28 8.67
CA ILE A 47 9.40 4.71 8.90
C ILE A 47 9.01 4.50 10.37
N ASN A 48 9.29 3.33 10.95
CA ASN A 48 9.03 3.05 12.36
C ASN A 48 9.75 4.05 13.28
N SER A 49 11.05 4.26 13.06
CA SER A 49 11.87 5.15 13.89
C SER A 49 11.46 6.63 13.80
N GLN A 50 10.96 7.07 12.65
CA GLN A 50 10.55 8.46 12.43
C GLN A 50 9.13 8.77 12.91
N ASN A 51 8.36 7.76 13.32
CA ASN A 51 6.96 7.92 13.72
C ASN A 51 6.66 7.23 15.06
N PRO A 52 7.44 7.52 16.13
CA PRO A 52 7.31 6.81 17.41
C PRO A 52 5.95 7.03 18.11
N ASP A 53 5.33 8.18 17.88
CA ASP A 53 4.05 8.56 18.51
C ASP A 53 2.82 8.13 17.71
N ALA A 54 3.02 7.61 16.49
CA ALA A 54 1.92 7.12 15.67
C ALA A 54 1.47 5.74 16.15
N GLN A 55 0.15 5.56 16.31
CA GLN A 55 -0.41 4.31 16.84
C GLN A 55 -1.03 3.42 15.78
N THR A 56 -1.59 4.01 14.72
CA THR A 56 -2.25 3.28 13.65
C THR A 56 -1.49 3.44 12.35
N LEU A 57 -1.14 2.32 11.73
CA LEU A 57 -0.51 2.30 10.41
C LEU A 57 -1.55 1.90 9.36
N ILE A 58 -1.75 2.74 8.33
CA ILE A 58 -2.73 2.51 7.28
C ILE A 58 -1.98 2.50 5.95
N GLY A 59 -2.02 1.37 5.24
CA GLY A 59 -1.29 1.21 3.99
C GLY A 59 -2.16 0.71 2.84
N TYR A 60 -2.10 1.39 1.69
CA TYR A 60 -2.79 1.00 0.47
C TYR A 60 -1.81 0.43 -0.57
N SER A 61 -2.11 -0.74 -1.12
CA SER A 61 -1.37 -1.38 -2.22
C SER A 61 0.14 -1.48 -1.92
N MET A 62 1.01 -0.74 -2.61
CA MET A 62 2.44 -0.64 -2.27
C MET A 62 2.65 -0.16 -0.82
N GLY A 63 1.90 0.84 -0.36
CA GLY A 63 1.95 1.30 1.03
C GLY A 63 1.52 0.23 2.02
N GLY A 64 0.57 -0.64 1.64
CA GLY A 64 0.19 -1.81 2.45
C GLY A 64 1.30 -2.87 2.54
N ARG A 65 2.06 -3.07 1.46
CA ARG A 65 3.26 -3.91 1.48
C ARG A 65 4.31 -3.36 2.43
N ILE A 66 4.58 -2.05 2.36
CA ILE A 66 5.51 -1.36 3.27
C ILE A 66 5.00 -1.47 4.70
N ALA A 67 3.69 -1.31 4.94
CA ALA A 67 3.09 -1.47 6.26
C ALA A 67 3.34 -2.87 6.83
N LEU A 68 3.14 -3.94 6.05
CA LEU A 68 3.46 -5.30 6.50
C LEU A 68 4.93 -5.46 6.89
N HIS A 69 5.87 -4.86 6.14
CA HIS A 69 7.28 -4.83 6.54
C HIS A 69 7.50 -4.05 7.84
N CYS A 70 6.86 -2.89 8.02
CA CYS A 70 6.93 -2.11 9.25
C CYS A 70 6.50 -2.93 10.48
N LEU A 71 5.44 -3.74 10.32
CA LEU A 71 4.89 -4.57 11.40
C LEU A 71 5.78 -5.76 11.76
N LEU A 72 6.60 -6.24 10.82
CA LEU A 72 7.49 -7.38 10.99
C LEU A 72 8.90 -7.01 11.47
N GLU A 73 9.23 -5.71 11.57
CA GLU A 73 10.53 -5.27 12.09
C GLU A 73 10.52 -5.19 13.63
N ASP A 74 11.67 -5.48 14.24
CA ASP A 74 11.83 -5.52 15.70
C ASP A 74 11.58 -4.15 16.38
N ASN A 75 11.75 -3.05 15.63
CA ASN A 75 11.46 -1.69 16.11
C ASN A 75 10.00 -1.25 15.86
N SER A 76 9.10 -2.18 15.59
CA SER A 76 7.67 -1.90 15.40
C SER A 76 7.01 -1.58 16.74
N ASN A 77 6.40 -0.40 16.83
CA ASN A 77 5.64 0.06 18.01
C ASN A 77 4.18 0.40 17.71
N TRP A 78 3.70 0.02 16.52
CA TRP A 78 2.32 0.20 16.10
C TRP A 78 1.35 -0.56 17.00
N LYS A 79 0.22 0.05 17.33
CA LYS A 79 -0.82 -0.57 18.17
C LYS A 79 -1.89 -1.28 17.36
N ARG A 80 -2.08 -0.88 16.11
CA ARG A 80 -3.02 -1.49 15.15
C ARG A 80 -2.64 -1.10 13.73
N ALA A 81 -3.13 -1.86 12.73
CA ALA A 81 -2.91 -1.49 11.34
C ALA A 81 -4.12 -1.78 10.45
N VAL A 82 -4.24 -0.98 9.37
CA VAL A 82 -5.21 -1.19 8.30
C VAL A 82 -4.45 -1.47 7.01
N ILE A 83 -4.68 -2.63 6.44
CA ILE A 83 -4.05 -3.08 5.19
C ILE A 83 -5.11 -3.06 4.09
N ILE A 84 -4.87 -2.29 3.04
CA ILE A 84 -5.84 -2.11 1.96
C ILE A 84 -5.25 -2.62 0.65
N SER A 85 -5.87 -3.65 0.05
CA SER A 85 -5.50 -4.21 -1.27
C SER A 85 -3.99 -4.46 -1.41
N ALA A 86 -3.35 -5.09 -0.43
CA ALA A 86 -1.91 -5.33 -0.41
C ALA A 86 -1.51 -6.75 -0.80
N HIS A 87 -0.29 -6.91 -1.30
CA HIS A 87 0.30 -8.21 -1.68
C HIS A 87 1.29 -8.68 -0.61
N THR A 88 1.25 -9.96 -0.28
CA THR A 88 2.12 -10.57 0.73
C THR A 88 3.50 -11.02 0.19
N GLY A 89 3.74 -10.91 -1.10
CA GLY A 89 4.96 -11.36 -1.79
C GLY A 89 4.70 -12.49 -2.79
N LEU A 90 5.66 -12.75 -3.66
CA LEU A 90 5.62 -13.83 -4.66
C LEU A 90 6.38 -15.03 -4.12
N VAL A 91 5.85 -16.25 -4.31
CA VAL A 91 6.45 -17.51 -3.88
C VAL A 91 7.48 -18.00 -4.89
N SER A 92 7.13 -17.96 -6.17
CA SER A 92 7.92 -18.53 -7.25
C SER A 92 9.05 -17.59 -7.68
N GLU A 93 10.29 -18.08 -7.71
CA GLU A 93 11.44 -17.35 -8.25
C GLU A 93 11.22 -16.92 -9.70
N LYS A 94 10.58 -17.77 -10.50
CA LYS A 94 10.23 -17.43 -11.89
C LYS A 94 9.29 -16.23 -11.96
N GLU A 95 8.27 -16.18 -11.10
CA GLU A 95 7.37 -15.02 -11.02
C GLU A 95 8.08 -13.77 -10.53
N GLN A 96 9.00 -13.92 -9.57
CA GLN A 96 9.84 -12.83 -9.07
C GLN A 96 10.69 -12.22 -10.20
N GLN A 97 11.37 -13.05 -11.00
CA GLN A 97 12.19 -12.58 -12.13
C GLN A 97 11.35 -11.89 -13.22
N ILE A 98 10.20 -12.46 -13.55
CA ILE A 98 9.25 -11.83 -14.50
C ILE A 98 8.80 -10.48 -13.97
N ARG A 99 8.53 -10.40 -12.66
CA ARG A 99 8.08 -9.17 -12.02
C ARG A 99 9.17 -8.11 -11.99
N ILE A 100 10.42 -8.47 -11.68
CA ILE A 100 11.57 -7.55 -11.71
C ILE A 100 11.75 -6.96 -13.12
N LYS A 101 11.71 -7.80 -14.16
CA LYS A 101 11.80 -7.33 -15.55
C LYS A 101 10.68 -6.32 -15.86
N LYS A 102 9.44 -6.66 -15.54
CA LYS A 102 8.28 -5.77 -15.73
C LYS A 102 8.43 -4.45 -14.98
N ASP A 103 8.91 -4.47 -13.74
CA ASP A 103 9.08 -3.28 -12.93
C ASP A 103 10.23 -2.39 -13.46
N ASN A 104 11.31 -2.98 -14.00
CA ASN A 104 12.37 -2.24 -14.70
C ASN A 104 11.85 -1.56 -15.99
N ASP A 105 10.97 -2.21 -16.73
CA ASP A 105 10.31 -1.60 -17.90
C ASP A 105 9.42 -0.42 -17.46
N TRP A 106 8.68 -0.54 -16.36
CA TRP A 106 7.93 0.56 -15.77
C TRP A 106 8.84 1.72 -15.36
N ALA A 107 9.96 1.44 -14.68
CA ALA A 107 10.94 2.44 -14.26
C ALA A 107 11.51 3.21 -15.46
N SER A 108 11.93 2.48 -16.51
CA SER A 108 12.43 3.08 -17.74
C SER A 108 11.39 3.97 -18.43
N ASN A 109 10.14 3.50 -18.52
CA ASN A 109 9.06 4.29 -19.12
C ASN A 109 8.73 5.54 -18.29
N ALA A 110 8.76 5.46 -16.97
CA ALA A 110 8.52 6.60 -16.08
C ALA A 110 9.53 7.74 -16.30
N ILE A 111 10.79 7.41 -16.57
CA ILE A 111 11.84 8.39 -16.85
C ILE A 111 11.74 8.94 -18.27
N ASN A 112 11.63 8.05 -19.26
CA ASN A 112 11.89 8.39 -20.66
C ASN A 112 10.62 8.72 -21.45
N LYS A 113 9.43 8.28 -20.98
CA LYS A 113 8.16 8.35 -21.73
C LYS A 113 6.98 8.60 -20.79
N TRP A 114 7.04 9.66 -19.98
CA TRP A 114 6.13 9.91 -18.88
C TRP A 114 4.64 9.83 -19.25
N ASP A 115 4.20 10.50 -20.31
CA ASP A 115 2.78 10.53 -20.69
C ASP A 115 2.29 9.13 -21.13
N THR A 116 3.15 8.43 -21.87
CA THR A 116 2.89 7.03 -22.24
C THR A 116 2.85 6.12 -21.02
N PHE A 117 3.76 6.35 -20.07
CA PHE A 117 3.81 5.61 -18.81
C PHE A 117 2.52 5.77 -18.02
N ILE A 118 2.07 7.02 -17.77
CA ILE A 118 0.84 7.29 -17.01
C ILE A 118 -0.38 6.68 -17.72
N SER A 119 -0.50 6.87 -19.04
CA SER A 119 -1.60 6.29 -19.82
C SER A 119 -1.65 4.75 -19.73
N LYS A 120 -0.49 4.08 -19.84
CA LYS A 120 -0.40 2.62 -19.70
C LYS A 120 -0.63 2.17 -18.27
N TRP A 121 -0.15 2.93 -17.27
CA TRP A 121 -0.35 2.64 -15.86
C TRP A 121 -1.83 2.57 -15.51
N GLU A 122 -2.61 3.58 -15.92
CA GLU A 122 -4.04 3.65 -15.64
C GLU A 122 -4.86 2.56 -16.37
N LYS A 123 -4.39 2.06 -17.52
CA LYS A 123 -5.04 1.01 -18.31
C LYS A 123 -4.75 -0.41 -17.84
N GLN A 124 -4.01 -0.60 -16.76
CA GLN A 124 -3.74 -1.95 -16.25
C GLN A 124 -5.03 -2.64 -15.79
N SER A 125 -5.12 -3.96 -16.03
CA SER A 125 -6.27 -4.79 -15.68
C SER A 125 -6.65 -4.71 -14.19
N ILE A 126 -5.67 -4.46 -13.30
CA ILE A 126 -5.89 -4.28 -11.87
C ILE A 126 -6.81 -3.07 -11.56
N PHE A 127 -6.85 -2.08 -12.44
CA PHE A 127 -7.67 -0.87 -12.26
C PHE A 127 -8.98 -0.89 -13.06
N LYS A 128 -9.28 -1.99 -13.77
CA LYS A 128 -10.45 -2.11 -14.64
C LYS A 128 -11.78 -1.74 -13.96
N ASN A 129 -11.89 -2.05 -12.67
CA ASN A 129 -13.10 -1.84 -11.88
C ASN A 129 -12.91 -0.73 -10.83
N SER A 130 -12.01 0.21 -11.08
CA SER A 130 -11.72 1.32 -10.17
C SER A 130 -11.76 2.65 -10.90
N HIS A 131 -12.15 3.70 -10.18
CA HIS A 131 -12.12 5.06 -10.67
C HIS A 131 -10.67 5.58 -10.74
N LEU A 132 -10.44 6.61 -11.58
CA LEU A 132 -9.20 7.36 -11.57
C LEU A 132 -9.06 8.11 -10.24
N ILE A 133 -7.84 8.19 -9.74
CA ILE A 133 -7.55 9.07 -8.60
C ILE A 133 -7.39 10.48 -9.14
N GLU A 134 -8.37 11.33 -8.84
CA GLU A 134 -8.32 12.74 -9.23
C GLU A 134 -7.27 13.50 -8.42
N ARG A 135 -6.41 14.23 -9.10
CA ARG A 135 -5.34 15.02 -8.50
C ARG A 135 -5.31 16.42 -9.09
N ASN A 136 -5.19 17.42 -8.22
CA ASN A 136 -4.97 18.81 -8.61
C ASN A 136 -3.46 19.17 -8.67
N TYR A 137 -2.59 18.16 -8.80
CA TYR A 137 -1.14 18.30 -8.91
C TYR A 137 -0.57 17.23 -9.85
N SER A 138 0.58 17.54 -10.45
CA SER A 138 1.29 16.62 -11.34
C SER A 138 2.26 15.74 -10.57
N LEU A 139 2.32 14.46 -10.93
CA LEU A 139 3.34 13.51 -10.47
C LEU A 139 4.64 13.57 -11.28
N TYR A 140 4.70 14.36 -12.35
CA TYR A 140 5.85 14.43 -13.25
C TYR A 140 7.17 14.71 -12.51
N HIS A 141 7.14 15.62 -11.55
CA HIS A 141 8.33 15.96 -10.75
C HIS A 141 8.81 14.82 -9.84
N GLN A 142 7.97 13.81 -9.61
CA GLN A 142 8.30 12.60 -8.84
C GLN A 142 8.75 11.43 -9.73
N ARG A 143 8.83 11.58 -11.05
CA ARG A 143 9.06 10.46 -11.99
C ARG A 143 10.34 9.66 -11.69
N ALA A 144 11.41 10.32 -11.26
CA ALA A 144 12.65 9.66 -10.86
C ALA A 144 12.46 8.78 -9.61
N ASN A 145 11.78 9.30 -8.60
CA ASN A 145 11.47 8.55 -7.39
C ASN A 145 10.47 7.43 -7.64
N ILE A 146 9.50 7.65 -8.54
CA ILE A 146 8.57 6.62 -8.99
C ILE A 146 9.34 5.49 -9.69
N ALA A 147 10.29 5.82 -10.58
CA ALA A 147 11.15 4.83 -11.23
C ALA A 147 11.97 4.03 -10.22
N LEU A 148 12.62 4.70 -9.26
CA LEU A 148 13.36 4.05 -8.18
C LEU A 148 12.47 3.14 -7.32
N SER A 149 11.21 3.52 -7.09
CA SER A 149 10.28 2.67 -6.33
C SER A 149 9.94 1.36 -7.05
N PHE A 150 9.87 1.37 -8.38
CA PHE A 150 9.73 0.15 -9.16
C PHE A 150 10.97 -0.76 -9.07
N GLN A 151 12.16 -0.19 -9.00
CA GLN A 151 13.40 -0.93 -8.89
C GLN A 151 13.61 -1.47 -7.46
N ASN A 152 13.68 -0.58 -6.47
CA ASN A 152 14.08 -0.93 -5.10
C ASN A 152 12.95 -1.58 -4.30
N TRP A 153 11.68 -1.30 -4.65
CA TRP A 153 10.50 -1.88 -4.00
C TRP A 153 9.71 -2.80 -4.93
N SER A 154 10.36 -3.34 -5.96
CA SER A 154 9.72 -4.35 -6.81
C SER A 154 9.11 -5.46 -5.96
N LEU A 155 7.91 -5.91 -6.33
CA LEU A 155 7.31 -7.09 -5.71
C LEU A 155 8.17 -8.34 -5.94
N GLY A 156 9.00 -8.34 -7.00
CA GLY A 156 9.94 -9.40 -7.29
C GLY A 156 11.12 -9.47 -6.31
N HIS A 157 11.48 -8.35 -5.67
CA HIS A 157 12.51 -8.31 -4.62
C HIS A 157 11.93 -8.53 -3.22
N GLN A 158 10.60 -8.50 -3.09
CA GLN A 158 9.95 -8.67 -1.80
C GLN A 158 9.99 -10.13 -1.36
N LYS A 159 10.44 -10.35 -0.12
CA LYS A 159 10.29 -11.64 0.54
C LYS A 159 8.81 -12.03 0.62
N PHE A 160 8.48 -13.30 0.43
CA PHE A 160 7.16 -13.82 0.70
C PHE A 160 6.86 -13.78 2.20
N LEU A 161 5.85 -13.03 2.61
CA LEU A 161 5.62 -12.67 4.01
C LEU A 161 4.65 -13.61 4.73
N GLU A 162 3.80 -14.38 4.03
CA GLU A 162 2.79 -15.22 4.66
C GLU A 162 3.34 -16.09 5.80
N PRO A 163 4.54 -16.75 5.68
CA PRO A 163 5.11 -17.57 6.76
C PRO A 163 5.51 -16.80 8.03
N TYR A 164 5.40 -15.48 8.03
CA TYR A 164 5.81 -14.63 9.16
C TYR A 164 4.66 -13.81 9.73
N LEU A 165 3.49 -13.84 9.09
CA LEU A 165 2.34 -13.00 9.49
C LEU A 165 1.80 -13.38 10.87
N ASP A 166 1.99 -14.62 11.31
CA ASP A 166 1.65 -15.08 12.65
C ASP A 166 2.39 -14.36 13.78
N LYS A 167 3.50 -13.68 13.46
CA LYS A 167 4.26 -12.86 14.42
C LYS A 167 3.62 -11.51 14.70
N ILE A 168 2.72 -11.04 13.83
CA ILE A 168 2.02 -9.77 14.00
C ILE A 168 0.85 -9.99 14.97
N ARG A 169 1.01 -9.54 16.22
CA ARG A 169 0.04 -9.76 17.30
C ARG A 169 -0.96 -8.64 17.50
N ILE A 170 -0.71 -7.47 16.91
CA ILE A 170 -1.62 -6.33 17.00
C ILE A 170 -2.88 -6.56 16.15
N PRO A 171 -3.99 -5.87 16.46
CA PRO A 171 -5.19 -5.91 15.63
C PRO A 171 -4.90 -5.41 14.20
N ILE A 172 -5.39 -6.16 13.22
CA ILE A 172 -5.31 -5.83 11.80
C ILE A 172 -6.72 -5.75 11.22
N LEU A 173 -7.02 -4.66 10.52
CA LEU A 173 -8.17 -4.57 9.63
C LEU A 173 -7.65 -4.71 8.19
N TRP A 174 -8.06 -5.78 7.50
CA TRP A 174 -7.74 -5.94 6.09
C TRP A 174 -8.96 -5.58 5.23
N ILE A 175 -8.80 -4.60 4.34
CA ILE A 175 -9.87 -4.12 3.45
C ILE A 175 -9.52 -4.44 2.01
N VAL A 176 -10.49 -4.96 1.25
CA VAL A 176 -10.32 -5.29 -0.17
C VAL A 176 -11.63 -5.10 -0.92
N GLY A 177 -11.55 -4.73 -2.20
CA GLY A 177 -12.69 -4.72 -3.09
C GLY A 177 -13.07 -6.11 -3.59
N GLU A 178 -14.36 -6.40 -3.67
CA GLU A 178 -14.89 -7.70 -4.13
C GLU A 178 -14.50 -7.99 -5.59
N LEU A 179 -14.34 -6.96 -6.42
CA LEU A 179 -13.95 -7.07 -7.83
C LEU A 179 -12.43 -7.16 -8.02
N ASP A 180 -11.63 -7.03 -6.96
CA ASP A 180 -10.18 -7.18 -6.97
C ASP A 180 -9.80 -8.62 -6.61
N LEU A 181 -10.19 -9.57 -7.44
CA LEU A 181 -10.16 -11.02 -7.15
C LEU A 181 -8.81 -11.51 -6.65
N LYS A 182 -7.71 -11.07 -7.27
CA LYS A 182 -6.36 -11.46 -6.85
C LYS A 182 -6.06 -11.03 -5.41
N PHE A 183 -6.37 -9.80 -5.06
CA PHE A 183 -6.08 -9.27 -3.72
C PHE A 183 -7.10 -9.74 -2.69
N LEU A 184 -8.32 -10.08 -3.12
CA LEU A 184 -9.31 -10.77 -2.28
C LEU A 184 -8.82 -12.15 -1.83
N GLU A 185 -8.24 -12.92 -2.74
CA GLU A 185 -7.65 -14.22 -2.42
C GLU A 185 -6.46 -14.09 -1.47
N ILE A 186 -5.54 -13.15 -1.73
CA ILE A 186 -4.39 -12.86 -0.88
C ILE A 186 -4.84 -12.44 0.53
N ALA A 187 -5.81 -11.53 0.63
CA ALA A 187 -6.39 -11.09 1.90
C ALA A 187 -6.98 -12.26 2.70
N GLY A 188 -7.72 -13.13 2.00
CA GLY A 188 -8.31 -14.31 2.62
C GLY A 188 -7.28 -15.30 3.18
N ARG A 189 -6.14 -15.50 2.50
CA ARG A 189 -5.04 -16.32 3.03
C ARG A 189 -4.33 -15.61 4.19
N ALA A 190 -4.00 -14.34 4.04
CA ALA A 190 -3.29 -13.58 5.07
C ALA A 190 -4.07 -13.49 6.37
N CYS A 191 -5.39 -13.24 6.32
CA CYS A 191 -6.22 -13.15 7.53
C CYS A 191 -6.45 -14.50 8.22
N LYS A 192 -6.22 -15.63 7.55
CA LYS A 192 -6.22 -16.95 8.21
C LYS A 192 -4.95 -17.20 9.04
N ILE A 193 -3.86 -16.49 8.72
CA ILE A 193 -2.55 -16.64 9.37
C ILE A 193 -2.38 -15.60 10.49
N LEU A 194 -2.84 -14.37 10.25
CA LEU A 194 -2.79 -13.27 11.22
C LEU A 194 -3.67 -13.60 12.46
N PRO A 195 -3.13 -13.56 13.69
CA PRO A 195 -3.90 -13.96 14.89
C PRO A 195 -5.11 -13.07 15.18
N ASN A 196 -5.02 -11.78 14.85
CA ASN A 196 -6.05 -10.77 15.14
C ASN A 196 -6.38 -10.00 13.85
N CYS A 197 -7.06 -10.62 12.89
CA CYS A 197 -7.39 -10.00 11.59
C CYS A 197 -8.89 -10.03 11.31
N ASP A 198 -9.45 -8.83 11.10
CA ASP A 198 -10.78 -8.65 10.53
C ASP A 198 -10.67 -8.37 9.04
N LEU A 199 -11.39 -9.11 8.20
CA LEU A 199 -11.45 -8.94 6.76
C LEU A 199 -12.76 -8.28 6.34
N ILE A 200 -12.69 -7.08 5.75
CA ILE A 200 -13.83 -6.42 5.14
C ILE A 200 -13.71 -6.45 3.61
N LYS A 201 -14.76 -6.92 2.95
CA LYS A 201 -14.90 -6.96 1.49
C LYS A 201 -15.93 -5.92 1.08
N PHE A 202 -15.53 -4.97 0.24
CA PHE A 202 -16.46 -3.94 -0.26
C PHE A 202 -17.09 -4.40 -1.56
N LYS A 203 -18.43 -4.50 -1.58
CA LYS A 203 -19.21 -4.89 -2.76
C LYS A 203 -18.97 -3.90 -3.91
N SER A 204 -18.99 -4.41 -5.14
CA SER A 204 -18.86 -3.63 -6.38
C SER A 204 -17.65 -2.68 -6.40
N THR A 205 -16.57 -3.01 -5.70
CA THR A 205 -15.38 -2.18 -5.52
C THR A 205 -14.16 -2.88 -6.12
N GLY A 206 -13.33 -2.12 -6.83
CA GLY A 206 -12.07 -2.57 -7.43
C GLY A 206 -10.88 -2.43 -6.47
N HIS A 207 -9.68 -2.25 -7.06
CA HIS A 207 -8.42 -2.17 -6.33
C HIS A 207 -8.26 -0.88 -5.51
N ARG A 208 -8.84 0.24 -5.99
CA ARG A 208 -8.68 1.57 -5.39
C ARG A 208 -9.73 1.86 -4.32
N VAL A 209 -9.89 0.93 -3.38
CA VAL A 209 -10.93 0.96 -2.34
C VAL A 209 -11.13 2.33 -1.69
N PRO A 210 -10.09 3.09 -1.25
CA PRO A 210 -10.29 4.38 -0.60
C PRO A 210 -10.88 5.46 -1.51
N TRP A 211 -10.71 5.34 -2.82
CA TRP A 211 -11.23 6.30 -3.82
C TRP A 211 -12.50 5.79 -4.49
N ASP A 212 -12.67 4.48 -4.60
CA ASP A 212 -13.90 3.86 -5.12
C ASP A 212 -15.05 4.00 -4.11
N ASN A 213 -14.76 3.88 -2.80
CA ASN A 213 -15.73 3.95 -1.71
C ASN A 213 -15.19 4.74 -0.50
N PRO A 214 -14.95 6.05 -0.63
CA PRO A 214 -14.30 6.85 0.41
C PRO A 214 -15.07 6.87 1.74
N SER A 215 -16.39 7.03 1.70
CA SER A 215 -17.23 7.09 2.90
C SER A 215 -17.27 5.78 3.68
N LEU A 216 -17.39 4.64 2.96
CA LEU A 216 -17.38 3.32 3.60
C LEU A 216 -16.00 2.98 4.16
N THR A 217 -14.94 3.36 3.44
CA THR A 217 -13.56 3.15 3.91
C THR A 217 -13.29 3.99 5.15
N ALA A 218 -13.68 5.26 5.16
CA ALA A 218 -13.54 6.11 6.34
C ALA A 218 -14.34 5.55 7.53
N LYS A 219 -15.58 5.10 7.32
CA LYS A 219 -16.41 4.48 8.37
C LYS A 219 -15.76 3.22 8.93
N ALA A 220 -15.25 2.33 8.07
CA ALA A 220 -14.59 1.10 8.51
C ALA A 220 -13.34 1.39 9.35
N ILE A 221 -12.47 2.30 8.87
CA ILE A 221 -11.27 2.72 9.58
C ILE A 221 -11.65 3.38 10.91
N ASN A 222 -12.60 4.32 10.92
CA ASN A 222 -13.03 5.02 12.14
C ASN A 222 -13.61 4.07 13.18
N SER A 223 -14.35 3.04 12.77
CA SER A 223 -14.87 2.03 13.70
C SER A 223 -13.78 1.16 14.30
N PHE A 224 -12.72 0.89 13.53
CA PHE A 224 -11.59 0.06 13.95
C PHE A 224 -10.60 0.79 14.87
N ILE A 225 -10.43 2.11 14.71
CA ILE A 225 -9.44 2.89 15.50
C ILE A 225 -9.98 3.38 16.83
N LYS A 226 -11.28 3.28 17.07
CA LYS A 226 -11.93 3.57 18.36
C LYS A 226 -11.57 2.48 19.39
#